data_c9ef91390c3addcd9f644888b2cf7dce
#
_entry.id   c9ef91390c3addcd9f644888b2cf7dce
#
_cell.length_a   1.000
_cell.length_b   1.000
_cell.length_c   1.000
_cell.angle_alpha   90.00
_cell.angle_beta   90.00
_cell.angle_gamma   90.00
#
_symmetry.space_group_name_H-M   'P 1'
#
loop_
_entity.id
_entity.type
_entity.pdbx_description
1 polymer ?
#
loop_
_entity_poly.entity_id
_entity_poly.type
_entity_poly.pdbx_seq_one_letter_code
_entity_poly.pdbx_strand_id
1 'polypeptide(L)'
;MPHIVFDQMIDLSVFSEKFKEIFQKEPILIKVENIFTDRHKRLALLPAVVIDSQNQNFLIEINLKVEKTTVRLYPRTDPEKTEGVLAALSMVGKLILDIFPDVRVTKTNIEKMKEVN
;
A
#
# COMPACT_ATOMS: atom_id res chain seq x y z
N MET A 1 0.33 0.80 -14.49
CA MET A 1 -0.19 1.14 -13.16
C MET A 1 0.42 0.18 -12.13
N PRO A 2 1.21 0.67 -11.16
CA PRO A 2 1.78 -0.21 -10.14
C PRO A 2 0.69 -0.79 -9.25
N HIS A 3 0.82 -2.07 -8.93
CA HIS A 3 -0.19 -2.76 -8.13
C HIS A 3 0.39 -3.99 -7.44
N ILE A 4 -0.29 -4.41 -6.36
CA ILE A 4 -0.01 -5.65 -5.63
C ILE A 4 -1.36 -6.30 -5.39
N VAL A 5 -1.52 -7.54 -5.82
CA VAL A 5 -2.75 -8.31 -5.61
C VAL A 5 -2.47 -9.47 -4.66
N PHE A 6 -3.33 -9.63 -3.66
CA PHE A 6 -3.23 -10.69 -2.67
C PHE A 6 -4.37 -11.70 -2.88
N ASP A 7 -4.16 -12.92 -2.43
CA ASP A 7 -5.06 -14.05 -2.68
C ASP A 7 -6.28 -14.12 -1.78
N GLN A 8 -6.44 -13.19 -0.85
CA GLN A 8 -7.54 -13.18 0.10
C GLN A 8 -8.04 -11.76 0.32
N MET A 9 -9.31 -11.65 0.71
CA MET A 9 -9.88 -10.40 1.16
C MET A 9 -9.49 -10.23 2.63
N ILE A 10 -8.66 -9.24 2.92
CA ILE A 10 -8.26 -8.97 4.31
C ILE A 10 -9.38 -8.25 5.05
N ASP A 11 -9.30 -8.26 6.39
CA ASP A 11 -10.23 -7.50 7.23
C ASP A 11 -9.65 -6.10 7.44
N LEU A 12 -10.24 -5.08 6.79
CA LEU A 12 -9.75 -3.71 6.88
C LEU A 12 -9.89 -3.12 8.27
N SER A 13 -10.87 -3.58 9.06
CA SER A 13 -10.99 -3.11 10.44
C SER A 13 -9.79 -3.54 11.27
N VAL A 14 -9.38 -4.80 11.10
CA VAL A 14 -8.19 -5.33 11.77
C VAL A 14 -6.93 -4.62 11.27
N PHE A 15 -6.82 -4.43 9.95
CA PHE A 15 -5.67 -3.74 9.38
C PHE A 15 -5.57 -2.31 9.89
N SER A 16 -6.68 -1.60 9.93
CA SER A 16 -6.73 -0.23 10.41
C SER A 16 -6.31 -0.15 11.88
N GLU A 17 -6.79 -1.09 12.68
CA GLU A 17 -6.46 -1.14 14.11
C GLU A 17 -5.00 -1.45 14.38
N LYS A 18 -4.40 -2.31 13.57
CA LYS A 18 -3.00 -2.74 13.71
C LYS A 18 -2.02 -1.92 12.87
N PHE A 19 -2.53 -0.98 12.11
CA PHE A 19 -1.71 -0.15 11.24
C PHE A 19 -0.64 0.59 12.04
N LYS A 20 0.59 0.54 11.56
CA LYS A 20 1.72 1.29 12.12
C LYS A 20 2.18 2.30 11.10
N GLU A 21 2.48 3.50 11.56
CA GLU A 21 3.03 4.52 10.69
C GLU A 21 4.26 4.00 9.96
N ILE A 22 4.31 4.29 8.68
CA ILE A 22 5.47 3.99 7.86
C ILE A 22 6.27 5.26 7.75
N PHE A 23 7.52 5.22 8.20
CA PHE A 23 8.41 6.37 8.10
C PHE A 23 9.81 5.90 7.77
N GLN A 24 10.36 6.46 6.71
CA GLN A 24 11.74 6.25 6.33
C GLN A 24 12.32 7.62 6.00
N LYS A 25 13.48 7.95 6.58
CA LYS A 25 14.11 9.24 6.33
C LYS A 25 15.07 9.17 5.16
N GLU A 26 15.84 8.09 5.07
CA GLU A 26 16.88 7.93 4.05
C GLU A 26 16.90 6.51 3.52
N PRO A 27 17.33 6.29 2.30
CA PRO A 27 17.86 7.24 1.30
C PRO A 27 16.76 8.10 0.66
N ILE A 28 15.51 7.73 0.78
CA ILE A 28 14.35 8.44 0.25
C ILE A 28 13.40 8.65 1.41
N LEU A 29 12.91 9.88 1.58
CA LEU A 29 11.91 10.11 2.63
C LEU A 29 10.57 9.55 2.19
N ILE A 30 10.00 8.68 3.02
CA ILE A 30 8.69 8.05 2.78
C ILE A 30 7.89 8.13 4.06
N LYS A 31 6.67 8.68 3.98
CA LYS A 31 5.76 8.76 5.12
C LYS A 31 4.38 8.27 4.71
N VAL A 32 3.84 7.33 5.47
CA VAL A 32 2.44 6.92 5.39
C VAL A 32 1.94 6.89 6.83
N GLU A 33 1.30 7.96 7.25
CA GLU A 33 1.00 8.19 8.66
C GLU A 33 -0.42 7.86 9.10
N ASN A 34 -1.32 7.64 8.15
CA ASN A 34 -2.72 7.46 8.51
C ASN A 34 -3.41 6.53 7.53
N ILE A 35 -4.62 6.11 7.92
CA ILE A 35 -5.46 5.28 7.07
C ILE A 35 -6.91 5.70 7.29
N PHE A 36 -7.66 5.84 6.20
CA PHE A 36 -9.07 6.16 6.22
C PHE A 36 -9.83 5.07 5.49
N THR A 37 -10.86 4.53 6.11
CA THR A 37 -11.67 3.48 5.50
C THR A 37 -13.04 4.02 5.14
N ASP A 38 -13.66 3.46 4.10
CA ASP A 38 -15.03 3.80 3.76
C ASP A 38 -15.99 3.16 4.78
N ARG A 39 -17.25 3.54 4.72
CA ARG A 39 -18.23 3.06 5.68
C ARG A 39 -18.51 1.55 5.57
N HIS A 40 -18.27 0.95 4.40
CA HIS A 40 -18.49 -0.48 4.18
C HIS A 40 -17.26 -1.33 4.49
N LYS A 41 -16.15 -0.71 4.85
CA LYS A 41 -14.87 -1.41 5.12
C LYS A 41 -14.38 -2.23 3.92
N ARG A 42 -14.59 -1.70 2.72
CA ARG A 42 -14.13 -2.32 1.48
C ARG A 42 -13.05 -1.55 0.76
N LEU A 43 -12.80 -0.33 1.18
CA LEU A 43 -11.82 0.53 0.58
C LEU A 43 -11.10 1.32 1.66
N ALA A 44 -9.79 1.42 1.54
CA ALA A 44 -9.01 2.28 2.41
C ALA A 44 -8.13 3.19 1.57
N LEU A 45 -7.91 4.41 2.06
CA LEU A 45 -7.00 5.36 1.47
C LEU A 45 -5.95 5.71 2.50
N LEU A 46 -4.68 5.68 2.09
CA LEU A 46 -3.54 5.99 2.95
C LEU A 46 -2.79 7.16 2.34
N PRO A 47 -2.89 8.35 2.97
CA PRO A 47 -2.10 9.50 2.51
C PRO A 47 -0.61 9.21 2.60
N ALA A 48 0.11 9.46 1.53
CA ALA A 48 1.53 9.19 1.44
C ALA A 48 2.30 10.42 0.97
N VAL A 49 3.49 10.58 1.52
CA VAL A 49 4.45 11.61 1.09
C VAL A 49 5.75 10.92 0.73
N VAL A 50 6.26 11.23 -0.44
CA VAL A 50 7.57 10.73 -0.88
C VAL A 50 8.39 11.92 -1.35
N ILE A 51 9.61 12.03 -0.81
CA ILE A 51 10.56 13.04 -1.25
C ILE A 51 11.81 12.31 -1.72
N ASP A 52 11.96 12.24 -3.03
CA ASP A 52 13.18 11.74 -3.66
C ASP A 52 13.78 12.86 -4.52
N SER A 53 13.63 12.85 -5.83
CA SER A 53 14.04 13.98 -6.65
C SER A 53 13.02 15.12 -6.62
N GLN A 54 11.80 14.82 -6.15
CA GLN A 54 10.73 15.81 -6.01
C GLN A 54 9.83 15.42 -4.85
N ASN A 55 9.06 16.39 -4.38
CA ASN A 55 8.11 16.18 -3.28
C ASN A 55 6.77 15.78 -3.88
N GLN A 56 6.31 14.58 -3.58
CA GLN A 56 5.04 14.09 -4.09
C GLN A 56 4.11 13.69 -2.94
N ASN A 57 2.86 14.13 -3.04
CA ASN A 57 1.79 13.77 -2.12
C ASN A 57 0.72 13.04 -2.92
N PHE A 58 0.34 11.86 -2.45
CA PHE A 58 -0.63 11.02 -3.16
C PHE A 58 -1.37 10.12 -2.19
N LEU A 59 -2.30 9.36 -2.71
CA LEU A 59 -3.08 8.40 -1.91
C LEU A 59 -2.81 7.00 -2.41
N ILE A 60 -2.55 6.10 -1.47
CA ILE A 60 -2.47 4.67 -1.74
C ILE A 60 -3.85 4.10 -1.44
N GLU A 61 -4.35 3.25 -2.32
CA GLU A 61 -5.66 2.62 -2.16
C GLU A 61 -5.49 1.14 -1.84
N ILE A 62 -6.25 0.67 -0.84
CA ILE A 62 -6.45 -0.77 -0.61
C ILE A 62 -7.89 -1.05 -0.99
N ASN A 63 -8.09 -1.90 -1.98
CA ASN A 63 -9.41 -2.21 -2.51
C ASN A 63 -9.71 -3.69 -2.30
N LEU A 64 -10.85 -3.98 -1.66
CA LEU A 64 -11.26 -5.34 -1.37
C LEU A 64 -12.32 -5.81 -2.35
N LYS A 65 -12.11 -7.00 -2.87
CA LYS A 65 -13.11 -7.71 -3.67
C LYS A 65 -13.19 -9.13 -3.14
N VAL A 66 -14.17 -9.89 -3.62
CA VAL A 66 -14.31 -11.28 -3.19
C VAL A 66 -12.99 -12.01 -3.42
N GLU A 67 -12.46 -12.61 -2.36
CA GLU A 67 -11.23 -13.40 -2.37
C GLU A 67 -9.98 -12.66 -2.88
N LYS A 68 -9.97 -11.33 -2.75
CA LYS A 68 -8.88 -10.56 -3.35
C LYS A 68 -8.72 -9.22 -2.67
N THR A 69 -7.47 -8.82 -2.44
CA THR A 69 -7.10 -7.48 -1.97
C THR A 69 -6.12 -6.88 -2.97
N THR A 70 -6.35 -5.65 -3.38
CA THR A 70 -5.44 -4.95 -4.30
C THR A 70 -4.93 -3.69 -3.63
N VAL A 71 -3.61 -3.48 -3.67
CA VAL A 71 -2.95 -2.24 -3.27
C VAL A 71 -2.48 -1.55 -4.54
N ARG A 72 -2.86 -0.28 -4.68
CA ARG A 72 -2.52 0.50 -5.87
C ARG A 72 -2.52 1.99 -5.57
N LEU A 73 -2.10 2.80 -6.52
CA LEU A 73 -2.26 4.25 -6.41
C LEU A 73 -3.75 4.57 -6.59
N TYR A 74 -4.26 5.50 -5.78
CA TYR A 74 -5.64 5.93 -5.94
C TYR A 74 -5.76 6.64 -7.29
N PRO A 75 -6.73 6.24 -8.15
CA PRO A 75 -6.81 6.74 -9.53
C PRO A 75 -6.94 8.25 -9.70
N ARG A 76 -7.39 8.96 -8.67
CA ARG A 76 -7.52 10.42 -8.72
C ARG A 76 -6.24 11.14 -8.30
N THR A 77 -5.23 10.41 -7.89
CA THR A 77 -3.90 10.94 -7.66
C THR A 77 -2.98 10.32 -8.71
N ASP A 78 -2.06 11.09 -9.22
CA ASP A 78 -1.21 10.61 -10.31
C ASP A 78 0.24 11.06 -10.10
N PRO A 79 0.92 10.52 -9.05
CA PRO A 79 2.32 10.84 -8.87
C PRO A 79 3.15 10.19 -9.97
N GLU A 80 4.35 10.72 -10.18
CA GLU A 80 5.29 10.03 -11.05
C GLU A 80 5.69 8.73 -10.37
N LYS A 81 5.83 7.66 -11.15
CA LYS A 81 6.12 6.33 -10.61
C LYS A 81 7.61 6.17 -10.36
N THR A 82 8.13 6.98 -9.44
CA THR A 82 9.53 6.98 -9.05
C THR A 82 9.83 5.77 -8.16
N GLU A 83 11.11 5.53 -7.92
CA GLU A 83 11.53 4.48 -6.99
C GLU A 83 10.89 4.66 -5.62
N GLY A 84 10.81 5.91 -5.14
CA GLY A 84 10.20 6.20 -3.84
C GLY A 84 8.73 5.88 -3.78
N VAL A 85 7.97 6.21 -4.83
CA VAL A 85 6.55 5.90 -4.91
C VAL A 85 6.33 4.38 -4.93
N LEU A 86 7.11 3.66 -5.73
CA LEU A 86 7.01 2.19 -5.76
C LEU A 86 7.41 1.58 -4.42
N ALA A 87 8.41 2.14 -3.75
CA ALA A 87 8.82 1.68 -2.42
C ALA A 87 7.71 1.90 -1.38
N ALA A 88 7.00 3.02 -1.45
CA ALA A 88 5.88 3.29 -0.54
C ALA A 88 4.78 2.24 -0.69
N LEU A 89 4.41 1.90 -1.93
CA LEU A 89 3.44 0.83 -2.18
C LEU A 89 3.92 -0.50 -1.62
N SER A 90 5.21 -0.82 -1.82
CA SER A 90 5.79 -2.06 -1.31
C SER A 90 5.75 -2.14 0.21
N MET A 91 5.99 -1.01 0.88
CA MET A 91 5.95 -0.96 2.35
C MET A 91 4.56 -1.24 2.89
N VAL A 92 3.52 -0.70 2.22
CA VAL A 92 2.14 -1.01 2.59
C VAL A 92 1.85 -2.50 2.34
N GLY A 93 2.29 -3.03 1.21
CA GLY A 93 2.12 -4.46 0.90
C GLY A 93 2.79 -5.35 1.93
N LYS A 94 4.00 -5.01 2.34
CA LYS A 94 4.72 -5.78 3.37
C LYS A 94 4.04 -5.70 4.73
N LEU A 95 3.46 -4.55 5.06
CA LEU A 95 2.71 -4.41 6.30
C LEU A 95 1.49 -5.32 6.31
N ILE A 96 0.81 -5.46 5.16
CA ILE A 96 -0.31 -6.41 5.04
C ILE A 96 0.16 -7.83 5.32
N LEU A 97 1.28 -8.24 4.73
CA LEU A 97 1.82 -9.57 4.96
C LEU A 97 2.24 -9.80 6.41
N ASP A 98 2.76 -8.76 7.07
CA ASP A 98 3.14 -8.85 8.48
C ASP A 98 1.91 -9.04 9.39
N ILE A 99 0.83 -8.33 9.10
CA ILE A 99 -0.40 -8.39 9.92
C ILE A 99 -1.18 -9.67 9.60
N PHE A 100 -1.18 -10.11 8.35
CA PHE A 100 -1.91 -11.28 7.90
C PHE A 100 -0.95 -12.30 7.28
N PRO A 101 -0.26 -13.09 8.10
CA PRO A 101 0.80 -13.98 7.60
C PRO A 101 0.34 -15.11 6.68
N ASP A 102 -0.96 -15.42 6.65
CA ASP A 102 -1.50 -16.45 5.75
C ASP A 102 -1.79 -15.94 4.35
N VAL A 103 -1.71 -14.63 4.14
CA VAL A 103 -1.99 -14.01 2.85
C VAL A 103 -0.77 -14.10 1.94
N ARG A 104 -0.99 -14.29 0.65
CA ARG A 104 0.07 -14.39 -0.35
C ARG A 104 -0.14 -13.39 -1.48
N VAL A 105 0.95 -12.90 -2.04
CA VAL A 105 0.92 -12.08 -3.25
C VAL A 105 0.70 -13.00 -4.44
N THR A 106 -0.34 -12.74 -5.24
CA THR A 106 -0.63 -13.53 -6.43
C THR A 106 -0.21 -12.84 -7.72
N LYS A 107 -0.15 -11.50 -7.70
CA LYS A 107 0.20 -10.73 -8.89
C LYS A 107 0.76 -9.38 -8.47
N THR A 108 1.86 -8.98 -9.08
CA THR A 108 2.41 -7.65 -8.89
C THR A 108 3.35 -7.31 -10.05
N ASN A 109 3.42 -6.02 -10.39
CA ASN A 109 4.42 -5.51 -11.32
C ASN A 109 5.47 -4.67 -10.59
N ILE A 110 5.51 -4.74 -9.26
CA ILE A 110 6.51 -4.05 -8.46
C ILE A 110 7.61 -5.04 -8.11
N GLU A 111 8.84 -4.77 -8.55
CA GLU A 111 9.95 -5.70 -8.40
C GLU A 111 10.17 -6.16 -6.96
N LYS A 112 10.12 -5.24 -6.01
CA LYS A 112 10.35 -5.56 -4.60
C LYS A 112 9.32 -6.50 -4.00
N MET A 113 8.18 -6.69 -4.66
CA MET A 113 7.09 -7.55 -4.17
C MET A 113 7.04 -8.91 -4.86
N LYS A 114 7.89 -9.16 -5.85
CA LYS A 114 7.82 -10.40 -6.64
C LYS A 114 8.33 -11.63 -5.90
N GLU A 115 9.14 -11.45 -4.87
CA GLU A 115 9.79 -12.54 -4.14
C GLU A 115 9.48 -12.58 -2.65
N VAL A 116 8.34 -12.02 -2.22
CA VAL A 116 8.03 -11.91 -0.79
C VAL A 116 7.21 -13.05 -0.21
N ASN A 117 6.75 -13.96 -1.02
CA ASN A 117 5.93 -15.11 -0.52
C ASN A 117 6.79 -16.18 0.12
#